data_3326f7698c0e5bc9a6872b55e7d5b951
#
_entry.id   3326f7698c0e5bc9a6872b55e7d5b951
#
_cell.length_a   1.000
_cell.length_b   1.000
_cell.length_c   1.000
_cell.angle_alpha   90.00
_cell.angle_beta   90.00
_cell.angle_gamma   90.00
#
_symmetry.space_group_name_H-M   'P 1'
#
loop_
_entity.id
_entity.type
_entity.pdbx_description
1 polymer ?
#
loop_
_entity_poly.entity_id
_entity_poly.type
_entity_poly.pdbx_seq_one_letter_code
_entity_poly.pdbx_strand_id
1 'polypeptide(L)'
;MTSAQQPWTSLLERRAWLGLLSVGLLSLTGCATPRPQPSDPTAFWSGRLALQLQSTPPQNWSASFELQGSAEQGQLVLLSPIGTTLARLSWTPQSALLEQGEDKTASNSLQSLSQRLTGTDLPIAALFEWLAGKAADAPGWQVDLSAHSQGRLTARRNTPAPETVLRILLDR
;
A
#
# COMPACT_ATOMS: atom_id res chain seq x y z
N MET A 1 70.63 -56.78 -9.06
CA MET A 1 70.45 -55.91 -10.21
C MET A 1 68.93 -55.83 -10.38
N THR A 2 68.28 -54.81 -9.98
CA THR A 2 67.86 -53.72 -10.75
C THR A 2 66.84 -52.89 -10.06
N SER A 3 67.17 -51.67 -9.81
CA SER A 3 66.42 -50.44 -9.79
C SER A 3 64.97 -50.36 -9.27
N ALA A 4 64.87 -49.60 -8.25
CA ALA A 4 63.67 -48.94 -7.79
C ALA A 4 63.22 -47.84 -8.79
N GLN A 5 61.94 -47.79 -9.03
CA GLN A 5 61.29 -46.56 -9.53
C GLN A 5 60.11 -46.23 -8.64
N GLN A 6 60.20 -45.12 -7.95
CA GLN A 6 59.12 -44.56 -7.14
C GLN A 6 58.16 -43.78 -8.05
N PRO A 7 56.83 -43.90 -7.89
CA PRO A 7 55.90 -42.99 -8.56
C PRO A 7 55.60 -41.76 -7.70
N TRP A 8 55.87 -40.63 -8.27
CA TRP A 8 55.67 -39.26 -7.72
C TRP A 8 54.25 -38.70 -7.94
N THR A 9 53.22 -39.50 -7.89
CA THR A 9 51.88 -39.06 -8.34
C THR A 9 50.85 -38.85 -7.24
N SER A 10 51.21 -38.68 -5.96
CA SER A 10 50.20 -38.60 -4.90
C SER A 10 49.98 -37.22 -4.26
N LEU A 11 50.60 -36.16 -4.75
CA LEU A 11 50.47 -34.83 -4.15
C LEU A 11 49.66 -33.81 -4.96
N LEU A 12 49.28 -34.13 -6.19
CA LEU A 12 48.49 -33.22 -7.04
C LEU A 12 46.97 -33.44 -6.99
N GLU A 13 46.51 -34.62 -6.55
CA GLU A 13 45.05 -34.88 -6.50
C GLU A 13 44.36 -34.36 -5.26
N ARG A 14 45.09 -34.06 -4.18
CA ARG A 14 44.47 -33.54 -2.94
C ARG A 14 44.14 -32.04 -3.02
N ARG A 15 44.62 -31.30 -3.98
CA ARG A 15 44.34 -29.87 -4.15
C ARG A 15 43.15 -29.57 -5.04
N ALA A 16 42.67 -30.52 -5.83
CA ALA A 16 41.55 -30.33 -6.73
C ALA A 16 40.17 -30.46 -6.05
N TRP A 17 40.09 -31.12 -4.90
CA TRP A 17 38.79 -31.33 -4.19
C TRP A 17 38.40 -30.23 -3.21
N LEU A 18 39.31 -29.33 -2.86
CA LEU A 18 39.04 -28.20 -1.97
C LEU A 18 38.55 -26.94 -2.71
N GLY A 19 38.66 -26.91 -4.02
CA GLY A 19 38.22 -25.77 -4.86
C GLY A 19 36.75 -25.80 -5.26
N LEU A 20 36.04 -26.96 -5.17
CA LEU A 20 34.68 -27.11 -5.66
C LEU A 20 33.61 -26.84 -4.60
N LEU A 21 33.96 -26.71 -3.33
CA LEU A 21 33.01 -26.48 -2.22
C LEU A 21 32.77 -25.01 -1.90
N SER A 22 33.50 -24.08 -2.52
CA SER A 22 33.40 -22.63 -2.24
C SER A 22 32.52 -21.84 -3.23
N VAL A 23 31.96 -22.45 -4.27
CA VAL A 23 31.13 -21.78 -5.29
C VAL A 23 29.63 -21.89 -5.00
N GLY A 24 29.21 -22.72 -4.04
CA GLY A 24 27.79 -23.04 -3.78
C GLY A 24 27.01 -22.07 -2.88
N LEU A 25 27.63 -21.02 -2.31
CA LEU A 25 27.02 -20.24 -1.21
C LEU A 25 26.62 -18.81 -1.56
N LEU A 26 26.64 -18.40 -2.84
CA LEU A 26 26.36 -17.00 -3.22
C LEU A 26 25.08 -16.78 -4.04
N SER A 27 24.07 -17.65 -3.96
CA SER A 27 22.87 -17.52 -4.80
C SER A 27 21.55 -17.32 -4.03
N LEU A 28 21.58 -16.85 -2.78
CA LEU A 28 20.35 -16.40 -2.10
C LEU A 28 20.26 -14.86 -2.11
N THR A 29 20.43 -14.25 -3.26
CA THR A 29 19.92 -12.89 -3.47
C THR A 29 18.42 -13.01 -3.66
N GLY A 30 17.67 -13.05 -2.53
CA GLY A 30 16.24 -12.91 -2.56
C GLY A 30 15.89 -11.63 -3.29
N CYS A 31 15.12 -11.71 -4.38
CA CYS A 31 14.51 -10.57 -5.04
C CYS A 31 13.54 -9.92 -4.05
N ALA A 32 14.02 -9.06 -3.19
CA ALA A 32 13.18 -8.09 -2.51
C ALA A 32 12.65 -7.16 -3.60
N THR A 33 11.39 -7.33 -3.98
CA THR A 33 10.70 -6.38 -4.87
C THR A 33 10.75 -5.02 -4.17
N PRO A 34 11.40 -3.99 -4.77
CA PRO A 34 11.44 -2.67 -4.15
C PRO A 34 10.00 -2.20 -3.94
N ARG A 35 9.62 -1.97 -2.68
CA ARG A 35 8.37 -1.26 -2.39
C ARG A 35 8.54 0.14 -2.95
N PRO A 36 7.62 0.64 -3.80
CA PRO A 36 7.70 2.02 -4.28
C PRO A 36 7.81 2.95 -3.07
N GLN A 37 8.92 3.67 -2.96
CA GLN A 37 9.06 4.70 -1.93
C GLN A 37 8.21 5.90 -2.35
N PRO A 38 7.47 6.52 -1.41
CA PRO A 38 6.75 7.76 -1.68
C PRO A 38 7.70 8.81 -2.25
N SER A 39 7.25 9.51 -3.29
CA SER A 39 8.03 10.58 -3.91
C SER A 39 8.24 11.78 -2.96
N ASP A 40 7.39 11.89 -1.94
CA ASP A 40 7.49 12.87 -0.85
C ASP A 40 7.21 12.14 0.47
N PRO A 41 8.23 11.94 1.35
CA PRO A 41 8.06 11.25 2.61
C PRO A 41 7.15 11.99 3.60
N THR A 42 6.88 13.27 3.40
CA THR A 42 5.96 14.05 4.25
C THR A 42 4.50 13.83 3.93
N ALA A 43 4.22 13.25 2.76
CA ALA A 43 2.87 13.03 2.23
C ALA A 43 2.52 11.53 2.17
N PHE A 44 2.91 10.76 3.16
CA PHE A 44 2.59 9.34 3.26
C PHE A 44 1.89 9.02 4.58
N TRP A 45 0.76 8.34 4.47
CA TRP A 45 0.02 7.81 5.61
C TRP A 45 -0.32 6.35 5.38
N SER A 46 -0.25 5.56 6.45
CA SER A 46 -0.73 4.19 6.49
C SER A 46 -1.59 3.94 7.72
N GLY A 47 -2.37 2.88 7.66
CA GLY A 47 -3.24 2.55 8.77
C GLY A 47 -4.39 1.64 8.38
N ARG A 48 -5.45 1.71 9.16
CA ARG A 48 -6.71 1.00 8.90
C ARG A 48 -7.83 1.98 8.73
N LEU A 49 -8.70 1.70 7.77
CA LEU A 49 -9.94 2.44 7.61
C LEU A 49 -11.13 1.49 7.67
N ALA A 50 -12.23 2.01 8.20
CA ALA A 50 -13.53 1.35 8.19
C ALA A 50 -14.57 2.32 7.66
N LEU A 51 -15.39 1.86 6.72
CA LEU A 51 -16.47 2.60 6.10
C LEU A 51 -17.79 1.91 6.36
N GLN A 52 -18.76 2.67 6.86
CA GLN A 52 -20.11 2.21 7.11
C GLN A 52 -21.07 3.09 6.32
N LEU A 53 -21.87 2.47 5.45
CA LEU A 53 -22.93 3.12 4.68
C LEU A 53 -24.29 2.61 5.16
N GLN A 54 -25.16 3.53 5.54
CA GLN A 54 -26.56 3.24 5.93
C GLN A 54 -27.43 3.15 4.66
N SER A 55 -27.02 2.26 3.74
CA SER A 55 -27.79 1.89 2.55
C SER A 55 -28.77 0.78 2.84
N THR A 56 -29.59 0.41 1.85
CA THR A 56 -30.48 -0.74 1.96
C THR A 56 -30.11 -1.77 0.89
N PRO A 57 -29.44 -2.90 1.27
CA PRO A 57 -28.98 -3.26 2.62
C PRO A 57 -27.79 -2.41 3.09
N PRO A 58 -27.54 -2.30 4.42
CA PRO A 58 -26.38 -1.60 4.97
C PRO A 58 -25.06 -2.25 4.51
N GLN A 59 -24.06 -1.43 4.20
CA GLN A 59 -22.74 -1.88 3.78
C GLN A 59 -21.70 -1.47 4.81
N ASN A 60 -20.87 -2.42 5.21
CA ASN A 60 -19.77 -2.20 6.12
C ASN A 60 -18.54 -2.91 5.56
N TRP A 61 -17.44 -2.21 5.44
CA TRP A 61 -16.17 -2.81 5.06
C TRP A 61 -14.99 -2.12 5.74
N SER A 62 -13.87 -2.82 5.82
CA SER A 62 -12.62 -2.32 6.38
C SER A 62 -11.43 -2.86 5.60
N ALA A 63 -10.37 -2.06 5.55
CA ALA A 63 -9.12 -2.43 4.91
C ALA A 63 -7.95 -1.73 5.62
N SER A 64 -6.75 -2.26 5.45
CA SER A 64 -5.54 -1.47 5.63
C SER A 64 -5.39 -0.55 4.43
N PHE A 65 -4.78 0.61 4.63
CA PHE A 65 -4.56 1.55 3.54
C PHE A 65 -3.15 2.12 3.56
N GLU A 66 -2.69 2.49 2.37
CA GLU A 66 -1.52 3.33 2.16
C GLU A 66 -1.95 4.48 1.24
N LEU A 67 -1.77 5.72 1.69
CA LEU A 67 -2.08 6.94 0.94
C LEU A 67 -0.82 7.75 0.79
N GLN A 68 -0.50 8.14 -0.45
CA GLN A 68 0.68 8.95 -0.75
C GLN A 68 0.38 10.04 -1.79
N GLY A 69 1.17 11.10 -1.75
CA GLY A 69 1.08 12.22 -2.69
C GLY A 69 0.30 13.41 -2.14
N SER A 70 -0.53 14.02 -2.97
CA SER A 70 -1.36 15.19 -2.65
C SER A 70 -2.78 15.03 -3.19
N ALA A 71 -3.63 16.04 -2.95
CA ALA A 71 -4.97 16.10 -3.52
C ALA A 71 -4.97 16.13 -5.06
N GLU A 72 -3.93 16.72 -5.67
CA GLU A 72 -3.78 16.85 -7.11
C GLU A 72 -3.19 15.61 -7.77
N GLN A 73 -2.24 14.97 -7.10
CA GLN A 73 -1.55 13.79 -7.62
C GLN A 73 -1.20 12.82 -6.50
N GLY A 74 -1.65 11.59 -6.61
CA GLY A 74 -1.38 10.63 -5.55
C GLY A 74 -1.87 9.21 -5.87
N GLN A 75 -1.80 8.40 -4.83
CA GLN A 75 -2.23 7.02 -4.88
C GLN A 75 -2.79 6.58 -3.53
N LEU A 76 -3.92 5.89 -3.56
CA LEU A 76 -4.50 5.16 -2.45
C LEU A 76 -4.46 3.67 -2.75
N VAL A 77 -3.82 2.90 -1.90
CA VAL A 77 -3.82 1.43 -1.97
C VAL A 77 -4.63 0.89 -0.80
N LEU A 78 -5.56 0.00 -1.10
CA LEU A 78 -6.33 -0.75 -0.11
C LEU A 78 -5.81 -2.18 -0.05
N LEU A 79 -5.57 -2.67 1.16
CA LEU A 79 -5.00 -3.98 1.39
C LEU A 79 -5.92 -4.80 2.32
N SER A 80 -5.95 -6.10 2.09
CA SER A 80 -6.56 -7.06 3.00
C SER A 80 -5.75 -7.15 4.32
N PRO A 81 -6.31 -7.75 5.38
CA PRO A 81 -5.57 -7.97 6.63
C PRO A 81 -4.27 -8.77 6.49
N ILE A 82 -4.16 -9.57 5.43
CA ILE A 82 -2.96 -10.36 5.12
C ILE A 82 -2.03 -9.67 4.12
N GLY A 83 -2.28 -8.37 3.79
CA GLY A 83 -1.42 -7.56 2.94
C GLY A 83 -1.62 -7.71 1.42
N THR A 84 -2.64 -8.44 0.97
CA THR A 84 -2.97 -8.53 -0.46
C THR A 84 -3.62 -7.23 -0.92
N THR A 85 -3.19 -6.67 -2.04
CA THR A 85 -3.84 -5.49 -2.64
C THR A 85 -5.25 -5.83 -3.09
N LEU A 86 -6.23 -5.13 -2.54
CA LEU A 86 -7.65 -5.23 -2.91
C LEU A 86 -7.99 -4.25 -4.03
N ALA A 87 -7.45 -3.04 -3.93
CA ALA A 87 -7.65 -2.00 -4.93
C ALA A 87 -6.50 -0.99 -4.89
N ARG A 88 -6.28 -0.34 -6.01
CA ARG A 88 -5.37 0.81 -6.16
C ARG A 88 -6.07 1.90 -6.93
N LEU A 89 -6.14 3.10 -6.37
CA LEU A 89 -6.66 4.30 -6.98
C LEU A 89 -5.52 5.29 -7.14
N SER A 90 -5.15 5.61 -8.37
CA SER A 90 -4.11 6.58 -8.71
C SER A 90 -4.72 7.77 -9.42
N TRP A 91 -4.22 8.97 -9.20
CA TRP A 91 -4.74 10.17 -9.87
C TRP A 91 -3.64 11.18 -10.17
N THR A 92 -3.92 11.97 -11.18
CA THR A 92 -3.22 13.18 -11.61
C THR A 92 -4.26 14.27 -11.86
N PRO A 93 -3.87 15.54 -12.13
CA PRO A 93 -4.84 16.58 -12.47
C PRO A 93 -5.70 16.28 -13.71
N GLN A 94 -5.25 15.39 -14.60
CA GLN A 94 -5.91 15.10 -15.87
C GLN A 94 -6.64 13.76 -15.91
N SER A 95 -6.31 12.84 -15.02
CA SER A 95 -6.82 11.47 -15.09
C SER A 95 -6.76 10.74 -13.75
N ALA A 96 -7.63 9.76 -13.60
CA ALA A 96 -7.57 8.82 -12.51
C ALA A 96 -7.72 7.38 -13.03
N LEU A 97 -7.13 6.43 -12.33
CA LEU A 97 -7.14 5.01 -12.63
C LEU A 97 -7.48 4.22 -11.38
N LEU A 98 -8.50 3.37 -11.46
CA LEU A 98 -8.85 2.38 -10.45
C LEU A 98 -8.46 1.00 -10.96
N GLU A 99 -7.68 0.27 -10.19
CA GLU A 99 -7.28 -1.12 -10.42
C GLU A 99 -7.84 -2.00 -9.30
N GLN A 100 -8.57 -3.07 -9.66
CA GLN A 100 -9.14 -4.05 -8.73
C GLN A 100 -8.91 -5.46 -9.30
N GLY A 101 -7.90 -6.17 -8.77
CA GLY A 101 -7.43 -7.40 -9.38
C GLY A 101 -6.89 -7.15 -10.79
N GLU A 102 -7.48 -7.81 -11.79
CA GLU A 102 -7.13 -7.62 -13.21
C GLU A 102 -7.92 -6.49 -13.87
N ASP A 103 -9.00 -6.02 -13.23
CA ASP A 103 -9.86 -4.97 -13.78
C ASP A 103 -9.22 -3.60 -13.61
N LYS A 104 -9.24 -2.81 -14.71
CA LYS A 104 -8.75 -1.43 -14.75
C LYS A 104 -9.82 -0.51 -15.30
N THR A 105 -10.13 0.53 -14.55
CA THR A 105 -11.09 1.56 -14.96
C THR A 105 -10.42 2.92 -14.92
N ALA A 106 -10.29 3.56 -16.07
CA ALA A 106 -9.79 4.94 -16.18
C ALA A 106 -10.95 5.94 -16.24
N SER A 107 -10.73 7.13 -15.68
CA SER A 107 -11.68 8.25 -15.67
C SER A 107 -10.91 9.56 -15.58
N ASN A 108 -11.52 10.66 -16.01
CA ASN A 108 -11.07 12.02 -15.74
C ASN A 108 -11.63 12.55 -14.38
N SER A 109 -12.37 11.72 -13.64
CA SER A 109 -12.98 12.07 -12.36
C SER A 109 -12.53 11.12 -11.28
N LEU A 110 -11.67 11.60 -10.37
CA LEU A 110 -11.28 10.89 -9.16
C LEU A 110 -12.50 10.58 -8.28
N GLN A 111 -13.43 11.52 -8.18
CA GLN A 111 -14.67 11.37 -7.43
C GLN A 111 -15.50 10.17 -7.91
N SER A 112 -15.68 10.01 -9.24
CA SER A 112 -16.44 8.89 -9.78
C SER A 112 -15.79 7.53 -9.49
N LEU A 113 -14.45 7.47 -9.50
CA LEU A 113 -13.73 6.24 -9.18
C LEU A 113 -13.73 5.96 -7.67
N SER A 114 -13.65 6.98 -6.82
CA SER A 114 -13.77 6.81 -5.37
C SER A 114 -15.16 6.28 -4.99
N GLN A 115 -16.21 6.81 -5.62
CA GLN A 115 -17.58 6.32 -5.45
C GLN A 115 -17.76 4.88 -5.94
N ARG A 116 -17.16 4.53 -7.09
CA ARG A 116 -17.18 3.15 -7.59
C ARG A 116 -16.47 2.17 -6.63
N LEU A 117 -15.35 2.60 -6.05
CA LEU A 117 -14.55 1.80 -5.14
C LEU A 117 -15.26 1.57 -3.80
N THR A 118 -15.89 2.60 -3.25
CA THR A 118 -16.34 2.62 -1.85
C THR A 118 -17.85 2.68 -1.68
N GLY A 119 -18.59 2.85 -2.77
CA GLY A 119 -20.04 3.08 -2.73
C GLY A 119 -20.43 4.50 -2.33
N THR A 120 -19.45 5.38 -2.06
CA THR A 120 -19.69 6.76 -1.66
C THR A 120 -18.61 7.68 -2.23
N ASP A 121 -18.94 8.96 -2.34
CA ASP A 121 -17.95 9.99 -2.70
C ASP A 121 -17.06 10.30 -1.48
N LEU A 122 -15.79 9.87 -1.54
CA LEU A 122 -14.80 10.20 -0.53
C LEU A 122 -14.15 11.53 -0.87
N PRO A 123 -14.09 12.48 0.08
CA PRO A 123 -13.49 13.79 -0.14
C PRO A 123 -11.96 13.71 -0.06
N ILE A 124 -11.31 13.22 -1.11
CA ILE A 124 -9.87 12.92 -1.11
C ILE A 124 -9.05 14.14 -0.72
N ALA A 125 -9.39 15.34 -1.22
CA ALA A 125 -8.67 16.56 -0.87
C ALA A 125 -8.74 16.88 0.64
N ALA A 126 -9.94 16.80 1.22
CA ALA A 126 -10.12 17.01 2.66
C ALA A 126 -9.47 15.89 3.49
N LEU A 127 -9.45 14.67 2.96
CA LEU A 127 -8.81 13.53 3.62
C LEU A 127 -7.32 13.77 3.88
N PHE A 128 -6.58 14.36 2.94
CA PHE A 128 -5.18 14.73 3.14
C PHE A 128 -5.01 15.70 4.31
N GLU A 129 -5.85 16.73 4.42
CA GLU A 129 -5.81 17.68 5.52
C GLU A 129 -6.19 17.04 6.86
N TRP A 130 -7.22 16.19 6.88
CA TRP A 130 -7.64 15.47 8.09
C TRP A 130 -6.56 14.53 8.62
N LEU A 131 -5.87 13.81 7.73
CA LEU A 131 -4.76 12.93 8.09
C LEU A 131 -3.56 13.72 8.63
N ALA A 132 -3.36 14.95 8.17
CA ALA A 132 -2.38 15.88 8.72
C ALA A 132 -2.86 16.56 10.04
N GLY A 133 -4.04 16.20 10.56
CA GLY A 133 -4.60 16.78 11.78
C GLY A 133 -5.20 18.16 11.62
N LYS A 134 -5.49 18.59 10.39
CA LYS A 134 -6.08 19.87 10.07
C LYS A 134 -7.54 19.71 9.68
N ALA A 135 -8.41 20.58 10.22
CA ALA A 135 -9.79 20.63 9.77
C ALA A 135 -9.84 21.20 8.35
N ALA A 136 -10.59 20.53 7.49
CA ALA A 136 -10.88 20.98 6.13
C ALA A 136 -12.35 20.72 5.83
N ASP A 137 -12.97 21.66 5.14
CA ASP A 137 -14.37 21.54 4.74
C ASP A 137 -14.51 20.57 3.57
N ALA A 138 -15.52 19.72 3.65
CA ALA A 138 -15.93 18.85 2.55
C ALA A 138 -17.46 18.80 2.51
N PRO A 139 -18.08 18.92 1.33
CA PRO A 139 -19.53 19.00 1.23
C PRO A 139 -20.23 17.82 1.90
N GLY A 140 -21.07 18.12 2.89
CA GLY A 140 -21.83 17.13 3.64
C GLY A 140 -21.06 16.34 4.70
N TRP A 141 -19.74 16.46 4.76
CA TRP A 141 -18.89 15.78 5.74
C TRP A 141 -18.59 16.64 6.97
N GLN A 142 -18.52 16.00 8.10
CA GLN A 142 -18.05 16.57 9.37
C GLN A 142 -16.97 15.66 9.94
N VAL A 143 -15.82 16.21 10.27
CA VAL A 143 -14.69 15.46 10.81
C VAL A 143 -14.52 15.75 12.31
N ASP A 144 -14.29 14.68 13.06
CA ASP A 144 -13.85 14.71 14.46
C ASP A 144 -12.36 14.33 14.52
N LEU A 145 -11.53 15.31 14.87
CA LEU A 145 -10.08 15.18 15.04
C LEU A 145 -9.66 15.17 16.51
N SER A 146 -10.57 15.12 17.46
CA SER A 146 -10.28 15.16 18.90
C SER A 146 -9.31 14.08 19.37
N ALA A 147 -9.30 12.93 18.69
CA ALA A 147 -8.40 11.80 18.96
C ALA A 147 -7.24 11.68 17.95
N HIS A 148 -6.99 12.71 17.13
CA HIS A 148 -5.93 12.68 16.11
C HIS A 148 -4.53 12.45 16.71
N SER A 149 -4.21 13.05 17.84
CA SER A 149 -2.95 12.80 18.56
C SER A 149 -2.76 11.35 18.98
N GLN A 150 -3.83 10.56 19.02
CA GLN A 150 -3.83 9.12 19.28
C GLN A 150 -3.87 8.30 17.97
N GLY A 151 -3.74 8.95 16.81
CA GLY A 151 -3.80 8.33 15.50
C GLY A 151 -5.23 8.00 15.04
N ARG A 152 -6.27 8.56 15.66
CA ARG A 152 -7.67 8.25 15.32
C ARG A 152 -8.41 9.48 14.82
N LEU A 153 -9.21 9.28 13.76
CA LEU A 153 -10.16 10.28 13.31
C LEU A 153 -11.46 9.61 12.86
N THR A 154 -12.55 10.37 12.90
CA THR A 154 -13.85 9.93 12.42
C THR A 154 -14.46 11.04 11.57
N ALA A 155 -14.90 10.71 10.36
CA ALA A 155 -15.65 11.62 9.52
C ALA A 155 -17.04 11.05 9.24
N ARG A 156 -18.06 11.91 9.24
CA ARG A 156 -19.46 11.54 9.02
C ARG A 156 -20.06 12.39 7.92
N ARG A 157 -20.85 11.78 7.07
CA ARG A 157 -21.66 12.46 6.07
C ARG A 157 -23.13 12.06 6.25
N ASN A 158 -23.97 13.02 6.57
CA ASN A 158 -25.41 12.78 6.73
C ASN A 158 -26.17 13.09 5.45
N THR A 159 -25.67 14.03 4.64
CA THR A 159 -26.25 14.42 3.35
C THR A 159 -25.16 14.61 2.30
N PRO A 160 -25.39 14.18 1.04
CA PRO A 160 -26.55 13.38 0.58
C PRO A 160 -26.52 11.95 1.12
N ALA A 161 -27.68 11.29 1.11
CA ALA A 161 -27.79 9.87 1.45
C ALA A 161 -26.92 9.00 0.49
N PRO A 162 -26.46 7.81 0.95
CA PRO A 162 -26.66 7.23 2.28
C PRO A 162 -25.79 7.92 3.34
N GLU A 163 -26.28 7.95 4.60
CA GLU A 163 -25.43 8.34 5.72
C GLU A 163 -24.19 7.45 5.75
N THR A 164 -23.03 8.10 5.91
CA THR A 164 -21.74 7.43 5.81
C THR A 164 -20.86 7.79 7.00
N VAL A 165 -20.22 6.79 7.58
CA VAL A 165 -19.22 6.98 8.65
C VAL A 165 -17.90 6.38 8.21
N LEU A 166 -16.88 7.20 8.13
CA LEU A 166 -15.49 6.82 7.89
C LEU A 166 -14.71 6.91 9.21
N ARG A 167 -14.07 5.81 9.61
CA ARG A 167 -13.16 5.78 10.76
C ARG A 167 -11.77 5.40 10.27
N ILE A 168 -10.77 6.13 10.74
CA ILE A 168 -9.37 5.88 10.42
C ILE A 168 -8.58 5.70 11.70
N LEU A 169 -7.69 4.70 11.68
CA LEU A 169 -6.64 4.47 12.66
C LEU A 169 -5.31 4.49 11.93
N LEU A 170 -4.49 5.51 12.20
CA LEU A 170 -3.15 5.67 11.62
C LEU A 170 -2.15 4.75 12.31
N ASP A 171 -1.24 4.19 11.53
CA ASP A 171 -0.03 3.56 12.05
C ASP A 171 0.90 4.63 12.63
N ARG A 172 1.66 4.26 13.65
CA ARG A 172 2.63 5.13 14.33
C ARG A 172 4.05 4.69 14.04
#